data_e213a1b4dc4517e87b5008758d4e1386
#
_entry.id   e213a1b4dc4517e87b5008758d4e1386
#
_cell.length_a   1.000
_cell.length_b   1.000
_cell.length_c   1.000
_cell.angle_alpha   90.00
_cell.angle_beta   90.00
_cell.angle_gamma   90.00
#
_symmetry.space_group_name_H-M   'P 1'
#
loop_
_entity.id
_entity.type
_entity.pdbx_description
1 polymer ?
#
loop_
_entity_poly.entity_id
_entity_poly.type
_entity_poly.pdbx_seq_one_letter_code
_entity_poly.pdbx_strand_id
1 'polypeptide(L)'
;MVKPTLEEIRASDLTPLERELALASFGAEALADASPQTVEHGASTTAAAAGASSLAQRQPATEPAASREPAASALPSSLASNAAAHLRYDPALDSNPHMQAWRGRLDALRERNALARPLRACGRLTRAAGLVLEAVGLRLSVGAEVMIELPPGSSLPVAEAEVVGFSGDKLFLMPTTEVIGLLPGARVYPLESAPIADPLAGAKRLPVGWELLGRVLDASGRPLDGLGPLGAPADAPLSAPVINPLNREPIHQVLDVGVRAINALLTVGRGQRMGLFAGSGVGKSVLLGTMARYTCAEVIVIGLIGERGREVKEFIEQILGAEGLARSVVIAAPADVSPLLRMQAAAYSTSLAEYFRDQGKHVLLLMDSLTRYAMAQREIALAVGEPPATKGYPPSVFAKLPALVERTGNGPAGGGSITAFYTVLTEGDDQQDPIADSARAILDGHIVLSRSLAEAGHYPAIDIEASISRAMTALIDDDHLNRTRMFKQMLSRYQRNRDLINVGAYSAGRDAVLDRAIALYPRMEAFLQQGFRECANFEPSVEMLNALFA
;
A
#
# COMPACT_ATOMS: atom_id res chain seq x y z
N MET A 1 9.98 -27.54 -41.71
CA MET A 1 9.19 -28.61 -41.08
C MET A 1 7.73 -28.21 -41.25
N VAL A 2 6.94 -29.05 -41.93
CA VAL A 2 5.51 -28.79 -42.15
C VAL A 2 4.80 -29.00 -40.80
N LYS A 3 3.99 -28.01 -40.34
CA LYS A 3 3.21 -28.15 -39.09
C LYS A 3 2.12 -29.24 -39.30
N PRO A 4 1.89 -30.12 -38.33
CA PRO A 4 0.88 -31.16 -38.46
C PRO A 4 -0.53 -30.53 -38.51
N THR A 5 -1.42 -31.16 -39.27
CA THR A 5 -2.82 -30.73 -39.38
C THR A 5 -3.64 -31.18 -38.18
N LEU A 6 -4.83 -30.58 -37.97
CA LEU A 6 -5.75 -30.92 -36.88
C LEU A 6 -6.18 -32.40 -36.92
N GLU A 7 -6.25 -33.03 -38.10
CA GLU A 7 -6.54 -34.45 -38.29
C GLU A 7 -5.36 -35.34 -37.89
N GLU A 8 -4.13 -34.93 -38.17
CA GLU A 8 -2.92 -35.66 -37.78
C GLU A 8 -2.70 -35.64 -36.25
N ILE A 9 -3.04 -34.53 -35.57
CA ILE A 9 -2.99 -34.46 -34.10
C ILE A 9 -4.06 -35.36 -33.46
N ARG A 10 -5.23 -35.53 -34.08
CA ARG A 10 -6.28 -36.44 -33.60
C ARG A 10 -5.96 -37.92 -33.85
N ALA A 11 -5.16 -38.22 -34.85
CA ALA A 11 -4.77 -39.56 -35.24
C ALA A 11 -3.44 -40.04 -34.63
N SER A 12 -2.72 -39.18 -33.90
CA SER A 12 -1.43 -39.55 -33.30
C SER A 12 -1.59 -40.34 -31.98
N ASP A 13 -0.60 -41.20 -31.67
CA ASP A 13 -0.55 -42.00 -30.43
C ASP A 13 -0.19 -41.15 -29.18
N LEU A 14 -0.68 -39.93 -29.11
CA LEU A 14 -0.49 -39.01 -27.98
C LEU A 14 -1.39 -39.44 -26.79
N THR A 15 -0.88 -39.26 -25.59
CA THR A 15 -1.69 -39.41 -24.38
C THR A 15 -2.81 -38.36 -24.35
N PRO A 16 -3.93 -38.61 -23.62
CA PRO A 16 -5.04 -37.65 -23.55
C PRO A 16 -4.61 -36.22 -23.18
N LEU A 17 -3.64 -36.09 -22.29
CA LEU A 17 -3.13 -34.78 -21.84
C LEU A 17 -2.28 -34.07 -22.91
N GLU A 18 -1.43 -34.79 -23.62
CA GLU A 18 -0.61 -34.26 -24.71
C GLU A 18 -1.48 -33.86 -25.91
N ARG A 19 -2.59 -34.56 -26.15
CA ARG A 19 -3.57 -34.24 -27.18
C ARG A 19 -4.35 -32.94 -26.85
N GLU A 20 -4.74 -32.76 -25.59
CA GLU A 20 -5.40 -31.51 -25.13
C GLU A 20 -4.47 -30.30 -25.23
N LEU A 21 -3.21 -30.44 -24.85
CA LEU A 21 -2.20 -29.38 -24.96
C LEU A 21 -1.91 -29.00 -26.42
N ALA A 22 -1.85 -29.99 -27.32
CA ALA A 22 -1.66 -29.76 -28.75
C ALA A 22 -2.86 -29.04 -29.38
N LEU A 23 -4.08 -29.40 -29.01
CA LEU A 23 -5.31 -28.75 -29.48
C LEU A 23 -5.47 -27.32 -28.92
N ALA A 24 -5.07 -27.08 -27.68
CA ALA A 24 -5.08 -25.76 -27.06
C ALA A 24 -4.10 -24.80 -27.72
N SER A 25 -2.91 -25.27 -28.10
CA SER A 25 -1.93 -24.45 -28.83
C SER A 25 -2.40 -24.07 -30.24
N PHE A 26 -3.17 -24.96 -30.90
CA PHE A 26 -3.76 -24.69 -32.22
C PHE A 26 -4.89 -23.64 -32.17
N GLY A 27 -5.68 -23.64 -31.08
CA GLY A 27 -6.74 -22.65 -30.85
C GLY A 27 -6.21 -21.24 -30.53
N ALA A 28 -5.07 -21.14 -29.85
CA ALA A 28 -4.45 -19.86 -29.49
C ALA A 28 -3.80 -19.14 -30.72
N GLU A 29 -3.24 -19.90 -31.68
CA GLU A 29 -2.70 -19.31 -32.91
C GLU A 29 -3.81 -18.86 -33.89
N ALA A 30 -4.96 -19.51 -33.92
CA ALA A 30 -6.09 -19.12 -34.77
C ALA A 30 -6.78 -17.81 -34.34
N LEU A 31 -6.60 -17.40 -33.07
CA LEU A 31 -7.07 -16.11 -32.53
C LEU A 31 -6.08 -14.96 -32.74
N ALA A 32 -4.82 -15.26 -33.02
CA ALA A 32 -3.77 -14.25 -33.25
C ALA A 32 -3.72 -13.71 -34.71
N ASP A 33 -4.29 -14.45 -35.69
CA ASP A 33 -4.27 -14.09 -37.11
C ASP A 33 -5.49 -13.28 -37.58
N ALA A 34 -6.44 -12.94 -36.71
CA ALA A 34 -7.59 -12.09 -37.01
C ALA A 34 -7.28 -10.61 -36.75
N SER A 35 -6.52 -9.98 -37.64
CA SER A 35 -6.39 -8.51 -37.69
C SER A 35 -7.58 -7.90 -38.43
N PRO A 36 -8.11 -6.74 -38.03
CA PRO A 36 -9.30 -6.14 -38.61
C PRO A 36 -8.98 -5.48 -39.95
N GLN A 37 -9.64 -5.96 -40.99
CA GLN A 37 -9.72 -5.24 -42.27
C GLN A 37 -10.76 -4.12 -42.17
N THR A 38 -10.30 -2.93 -42.44
CA THR A 38 -11.07 -1.71 -42.76
C THR A 38 -12.08 -1.95 -43.89
N VAL A 39 -13.34 -1.56 -43.64
CA VAL A 39 -14.31 -1.34 -44.71
C VAL A 39 -14.83 0.09 -44.61
N GLU A 40 -14.53 0.83 -45.68
CA GLU A 40 -15.07 2.18 -45.98
C GLU A 40 -16.54 2.15 -46.45
N HIS A 41 -17.25 3.16 -46.04
CA HIS A 41 -18.36 3.90 -46.65
C HIS A 41 -19.31 3.29 -47.67
N GLY A 42 -20.59 3.38 -47.35
CA GLY A 42 -21.68 3.44 -48.27
C GLY A 42 -22.93 4.03 -47.65
N ALA A 43 -23.15 5.32 -47.84
CA ALA A 43 -24.39 6.02 -47.47
C ALA A 43 -25.53 5.67 -48.43
N SER A 44 -26.75 5.45 -47.91
CA SER A 44 -27.97 5.80 -48.64
C SER A 44 -29.19 5.89 -47.71
N THR A 45 -29.78 7.05 -47.76
CA THR A 45 -31.06 7.51 -47.29
C THR A 45 -32.24 6.60 -47.68
N THR A 46 -33.26 6.44 -46.80
CA THR A 46 -34.62 6.85 -47.09
C THR A 46 -35.56 6.62 -45.90
N ALA A 47 -36.44 7.51 -45.80
CA ALA A 47 -37.43 7.96 -44.87
C ALA A 47 -38.70 7.08 -44.74
N ALA A 48 -39.52 7.52 -43.80
CA ALA A 48 -40.97 7.43 -43.63
C ALA A 48 -41.47 6.26 -42.75
N ALA A 49 -42.10 6.48 -41.73
CA ALA A 49 -43.29 7.21 -41.28
C ALA A 49 -44.19 6.30 -40.42
N ALA A 50 -44.56 6.85 -39.30
CA ALA A 50 -45.90 6.84 -38.69
C ALA A 50 -46.55 5.56 -38.17
N GLY A 51 -46.99 5.64 -36.92
CA GLY A 51 -48.01 4.78 -36.34
C GLY A 51 -48.14 4.94 -34.83
N ALA A 52 -48.89 5.95 -34.41
CA ALA A 52 -49.33 6.15 -33.03
C ALA A 52 -50.50 5.25 -32.67
N SER A 53 -50.60 4.81 -31.43
CA SER A 53 -51.83 4.68 -30.64
C SER A 53 -51.55 3.89 -29.36
N SER A 54 -51.58 4.45 -28.24
CA SER A 54 -52.59 4.87 -27.26
C SER A 54 -52.92 3.79 -26.21
N LEU A 55 -52.79 4.23 -24.97
CA LEU A 55 -53.60 3.96 -23.78
C LEU A 55 -53.58 2.55 -23.13
N ALA A 56 -53.03 2.45 -21.92
CA ALA A 56 -53.87 2.37 -20.73
C ALA A 56 -53.05 2.30 -19.44
N GLN A 57 -53.38 3.20 -18.56
CA GLN A 57 -53.05 3.24 -17.14
C GLN A 57 -53.53 1.99 -16.41
N ARG A 58 -52.69 1.46 -15.51
CA ARG A 58 -53.12 0.91 -14.19
C ARG A 58 -51.91 0.80 -13.25
N GLN A 59 -51.85 1.65 -12.29
CA GLN A 59 -51.41 1.33 -10.93
C GLN A 59 -52.64 0.81 -10.16
N PRO A 60 -52.56 0.12 -9.00
CA PRO A 60 -51.51 0.09 -8.00
C PRO A 60 -51.22 -1.30 -7.36
N ALA A 61 -50.17 -1.49 -6.63
CA ALA A 61 -50.19 -1.99 -5.24
C ALA A 61 -48.77 -2.29 -4.76
N THR A 62 -48.43 -1.63 -3.70
CA THR A 62 -47.29 -1.80 -2.82
C THR A 62 -47.34 -3.14 -2.11
N GLU A 63 -46.25 -3.92 -2.18
CA GLU A 63 -45.81 -4.80 -1.09
C GLU A 63 -44.28 -5.01 -1.17
N PRO A 64 -43.55 -5.08 -0.02
CA PRO A 64 -42.09 -5.05 0.00
C PRO A 64 -41.51 -6.42 -0.32
N ALA A 65 -40.61 -6.47 -1.29
CA ALA A 65 -39.84 -7.67 -1.60
C ALA A 65 -38.81 -7.96 -0.49
N ALA A 66 -39.04 -9.02 0.25
CA ALA A 66 -38.09 -9.61 1.17
C ALA A 66 -36.85 -10.11 0.41
N SER A 67 -35.68 -9.77 0.93
CA SER A 67 -34.39 -10.26 0.52
C SER A 67 -34.35 -11.79 0.53
N ARG A 68 -34.14 -12.39 -0.64
CA ARG A 68 -33.80 -13.82 -0.75
C ARG A 68 -32.30 -13.99 -0.59
N GLU A 69 -31.88 -14.48 0.56
CA GLU A 69 -30.59 -15.16 0.73
C GLU A 69 -30.54 -16.42 -0.16
N PRO A 70 -29.38 -16.77 -0.75
CA PRO A 70 -29.26 -18.05 -1.45
C PRO A 70 -29.32 -19.18 -0.42
N ALA A 71 -30.32 -20.02 -0.56
CA ALA A 71 -30.52 -21.20 0.27
C ALA A 71 -29.34 -22.14 0.13
N ALA A 72 -28.56 -22.28 1.20
CA ALA A 72 -27.72 -23.44 1.39
C ALA A 72 -28.62 -24.68 1.33
N SER A 73 -28.25 -25.69 0.53
CA SER A 73 -28.98 -26.92 0.37
C SER A 73 -29.07 -27.64 1.72
N ALA A 74 -30.15 -27.43 2.40
CA ALA A 74 -30.48 -28.16 3.61
C ALA A 74 -30.77 -29.62 3.23
N LEU A 75 -30.00 -30.55 3.76
CA LEU A 75 -30.35 -31.96 3.80
C LEU A 75 -31.78 -32.10 4.36
N PRO A 76 -32.61 -33.02 3.82
CA PRO A 76 -33.98 -33.15 4.26
C PRO A 76 -34.04 -33.40 5.77
N SER A 77 -34.87 -32.66 6.44
CA SER A 77 -35.02 -32.65 7.91
C SER A 77 -35.34 -34.04 8.53
N SER A 78 -35.78 -34.99 7.74
CA SER A 78 -35.99 -36.39 8.15
C SER A 78 -34.69 -37.17 8.45
N LEU A 79 -33.57 -36.83 7.80
CA LEU A 79 -32.29 -37.46 8.05
C LEU A 79 -31.56 -36.86 9.26
N ALA A 80 -31.75 -35.55 9.49
CA ALA A 80 -31.18 -34.87 10.66
C ALA A 80 -31.87 -35.29 11.97
N SER A 81 -33.19 -35.54 11.94
CA SER A 81 -33.94 -35.98 13.12
C SER A 81 -33.61 -37.43 13.52
N ASN A 82 -33.35 -38.30 12.53
CA ASN A 82 -32.96 -39.67 12.83
C ASN A 82 -31.50 -39.82 13.32
N ALA A 83 -30.56 -38.98 12.81
CA ALA A 83 -29.19 -38.98 13.30
C ALA A 83 -29.08 -38.46 14.75
N ALA A 84 -29.89 -37.43 15.11
CA ALA A 84 -29.92 -36.90 16.48
C ALA A 84 -30.62 -37.87 17.48
N ALA A 85 -31.57 -38.68 17.03
CA ALA A 85 -32.26 -39.65 17.87
C ALA A 85 -31.40 -40.81 18.32
N HIS A 86 -30.32 -41.14 17.55
CA HIS A 86 -29.39 -42.24 17.88
C HIS A 86 -28.21 -41.80 18.75
N LEU A 87 -28.04 -40.52 19.03
CA LEU A 87 -26.97 -39.99 19.88
C LEU A 87 -27.44 -39.53 21.25
N ARG A 88 -28.56 -40.04 21.75
CA ARG A 88 -28.92 -39.79 23.17
C ARG A 88 -27.89 -40.49 24.05
N TYR A 89 -27.14 -39.66 24.77
CA TYR A 89 -26.24 -40.13 25.84
C TYR A 89 -27.06 -40.96 26.82
N ASP A 90 -26.73 -42.26 26.95
CA ASP A 90 -27.31 -43.14 27.93
C ASP A 90 -26.33 -43.27 29.10
N PRO A 91 -26.67 -42.70 30.28
CA PRO A 91 -25.82 -42.79 31.46
C PRO A 91 -25.51 -44.24 31.91
N ALA A 92 -26.36 -45.19 31.55
CA ALA A 92 -26.14 -46.61 31.84
C ALA A 92 -24.93 -47.19 31.10
N LEU A 93 -24.54 -46.60 29.95
CA LEU A 93 -23.33 -46.98 29.23
C LEU A 93 -22.05 -46.63 29.97
N ASP A 94 -22.08 -45.61 30.85
CA ASP A 94 -20.91 -45.22 31.65
C ASP A 94 -20.51 -46.24 32.70
N SER A 95 -21.46 -47.02 33.17
CA SER A 95 -21.25 -48.11 34.14
C SER A 95 -20.88 -49.45 33.49
N ASN A 96 -20.98 -49.52 32.15
CA ASN A 96 -20.65 -50.74 31.42
C ASN A 96 -19.12 -50.96 31.41
N PRO A 97 -18.60 -52.07 31.97
CA PRO A 97 -17.16 -52.33 32.05
C PRO A 97 -16.46 -52.35 30.69
N HIS A 98 -17.19 -52.74 29.64
CA HIS A 98 -16.65 -52.77 28.26
C HIS A 98 -16.47 -51.34 27.71
N MET A 99 -17.41 -50.44 27.96
CA MET A 99 -17.31 -49.01 27.58
C MET A 99 -16.23 -48.28 28.37
N GLN A 100 -16.07 -48.58 29.65
CA GLN A 100 -14.96 -48.04 30.45
C GLN A 100 -13.59 -48.50 29.92
N ALA A 101 -13.46 -49.76 29.54
CA ALA A 101 -12.23 -50.28 28.93
C ALA A 101 -11.93 -49.62 27.60
N TRP A 102 -12.95 -49.32 26.78
CA TRP A 102 -12.78 -48.56 25.52
C TRP A 102 -12.39 -47.12 25.77
N ARG A 103 -13.01 -46.42 26.75
CA ARG A 103 -12.63 -45.07 27.15
C ARG A 103 -11.17 -45.02 27.60
N GLY A 104 -10.77 -45.93 28.51
CA GLY A 104 -9.38 -46.02 28.93
C GLY A 104 -8.39 -46.26 27.78
N ARG A 105 -8.78 -47.03 26.77
CA ARG A 105 -7.96 -47.20 25.55
C ARG A 105 -7.90 -45.93 24.70
N LEU A 106 -9.01 -45.23 24.55
CA LEU A 106 -9.05 -43.97 23.80
C LEU A 106 -8.24 -42.89 24.50
N ASP A 107 -8.31 -42.81 25.82
CA ASP A 107 -7.54 -41.82 26.59
C ASP A 107 -6.04 -42.14 26.53
N ALA A 108 -5.65 -43.40 26.65
CA ALA A 108 -4.27 -43.84 26.46
C ALA A 108 -3.76 -43.57 25.01
N LEU A 109 -4.62 -43.69 24.01
CA LEU A 109 -4.28 -43.35 22.63
C LEU A 109 -4.16 -41.82 22.45
N ARG A 110 -5.01 -41.01 23.11
CA ARG A 110 -4.90 -39.57 23.13
C ARG A 110 -3.60 -39.09 23.78
N GLU A 111 -3.26 -39.67 24.95
CA GLU A 111 -1.98 -39.36 25.62
C GLU A 111 -0.78 -39.74 24.73
N ARG A 112 -0.80 -40.95 24.14
CA ARG A 112 0.26 -41.35 23.20
C ARG A 112 0.35 -40.48 21.99
N ASN A 113 -0.79 -39.99 21.43
CA ASN A 113 -0.82 -39.06 20.30
C ASN A 113 -0.32 -37.66 20.70
N ALA A 114 -0.64 -37.21 21.93
CA ALA A 114 -0.11 -35.96 22.46
C ALA A 114 1.41 -35.98 22.67
N LEU A 115 1.98 -37.14 22.96
CA LEU A 115 3.42 -37.37 23.07
C LEU A 115 4.10 -37.66 21.71
N ALA A 116 3.33 -38.03 20.68
CA ALA A 116 3.85 -38.29 19.35
C ALA A 116 4.36 -36.96 18.73
N ARG A 117 5.62 -36.94 18.37
CA ARG A 117 6.17 -35.84 17.58
C ARG A 117 5.69 -36.02 16.13
N PRO A 118 4.89 -35.10 15.58
CA PRO A 118 4.45 -35.21 14.20
C PRO A 118 5.67 -35.18 13.27
N LEU A 119 5.65 -35.99 12.22
CA LEU A 119 6.65 -35.90 11.16
C LEU A 119 6.50 -34.53 10.49
N ARG A 120 7.55 -33.72 10.54
CA ARG A 120 7.60 -32.43 9.87
C ARG A 120 8.45 -32.56 8.61
N ALA A 121 7.92 -32.08 7.49
CA ALA A 121 8.73 -31.89 6.30
C ALA A 121 9.87 -30.93 6.62
N CYS A 122 11.10 -31.28 6.27
CA CYS A 122 12.22 -30.38 6.43
C CYS A 122 13.07 -30.36 5.15
N GLY A 123 13.52 -29.17 4.79
CA GLY A 123 14.53 -28.96 3.78
C GLY A 123 15.92 -28.88 4.37
N ARG A 124 16.89 -28.71 3.49
CA ARG A 124 18.28 -28.46 3.86
C ARG A 124 18.82 -27.24 3.15
N LEU A 125 19.54 -26.41 3.90
CA LEU A 125 20.26 -25.29 3.36
C LEU A 125 21.47 -25.77 2.55
N THR A 126 21.58 -25.33 1.30
CA THR A 126 22.66 -25.71 0.38
C THR A 126 23.65 -24.61 0.12
N ARG A 127 23.20 -23.34 0.21
CA ARG A 127 24.04 -22.17 -0.05
C ARG A 127 23.57 -20.97 0.78
N ALA A 128 24.51 -20.19 1.24
CA ALA A 128 24.30 -18.85 1.80
C ALA A 128 25.20 -17.88 1.03
N ALA A 129 24.61 -16.89 0.35
CA ALA A 129 25.37 -15.90 -0.42
C ALA A 129 24.68 -14.54 -0.37
N GLY A 130 25.34 -13.58 0.25
CA GLY A 130 24.79 -12.23 0.43
C GLY A 130 23.48 -12.26 1.23
N LEU A 131 22.42 -11.74 0.64
CA LEU A 131 21.10 -11.62 1.27
C LEU A 131 20.21 -12.86 1.09
N VAL A 132 20.61 -13.82 0.25
CA VAL A 132 19.79 -14.96 -0.13
C VAL A 132 20.42 -16.27 0.32
N LEU A 133 19.57 -17.14 0.87
CA LEU A 133 19.89 -18.52 1.23
C LEU A 133 19.18 -19.45 0.24
N GLU A 134 19.87 -20.51 -0.20
CA GLU A 134 19.26 -21.55 -1.03
C GLU A 134 18.96 -22.80 -0.19
N ALA A 135 17.74 -23.30 -0.30
CA ALA A 135 17.31 -24.52 0.36
C ALA A 135 16.69 -25.50 -0.65
N VAL A 136 16.81 -26.81 -0.38
CA VAL A 136 16.22 -27.88 -1.17
C VAL A 136 15.41 -28.83 -0.29
N GLY A 137 14.54 -29.65 -0.90
CA GLY A 137 13.77 -30.67 -0.19
C GLY A 137 12.43 -30.17 0.37
N LEU A 138 12.03 -28.94 0.07
CA LEU A 138 10.71 -28.37 0.39
C LEU A 138 10.05 -27.83 -0.87
N ARG A 139 8.71 -27.81 -0.88
CA ARG A 139 7.90 -27.16 -1.90
C ARG A 139 6.99 -26.15 -1.20
N LEU A 140 7.35 -24.88 -1.29
CA LEU A 140 6.64 -23.78 -0.64
C LEU A 140 6.36 -22.68 -1.66
N SER A 141 5.27 -21.96 -1.45
CA SER A 141 4.92 -20.78 -2.25
C SER A 141 5.83 -19.60 -1.92
N VAL A 142 5.96 -18.67 -2.85
CA VAL A 142 6.60 -17.37 -2.60
C VAL A 142 5.77 -16.64 -1.53
N GLY A 143 6.45 -16.05 -0.55
CA GLY A 143 5.84 -15.42 0.63
C GLY A 143 5.63 -16.37 1.81
N ALA A 144 5.90 -17.69 1.67
CA ALA A 144 5.83 -18.62 2.80
C ALA A 144 6.96 -18.39 3.79
N GLU A 145 6.64 -18.44 5.08
CA GLU A 145 7.61 -18.29 6.17
C GLU A 145 8.24 -19.63 6.53
N VAL A 146 9.52 -19.60 6.84
CA VAL A 146 10.30 -20.78 7.25
C VAL A 146 11.16 -20.48 8.47
N MET A 147 11.44 -21.50 9.25
CA MET A 147 12.41 -21.48 10.35
C MET A 147 13.65 -22.26 9.94
N ILE A 148 14.82 -21.70 10.18
CA ILE A 148 16.13 -22.31 9.91
C ILE A 148 16.78 -22.63 11.26
N GLU A 149 17.14 -23.90 11.47
CA GLU A 149 17.79 -24.33 12.71
C GLU A 149 19.20 -23.75 12.81
N LEU A 150 19.48 -23.09 13.93
CA LEU A 150 20.82 -22.60 14.25
C LEU A 150 21.53 -23.55 15.22
N PRO A 151 22.88 -23.59 15.22
CA PRO A 151 23.63 -24.49 16.10
C PRO A 151 23.44 -24.10 17.59
N PRO A 152 23.60 -25.08 18.49
CA PRO A 152 23.58 -24.83 19.94
C PRO A 152 24.60 -23.76 20.32
N GLY A 153 24.19 -22.77 21.10
CA GLY A 153 25.04 -21.63 21.52
C GLY A 153 24.90 -20.38 20.66
N SER A 154 24.09 -20.41 19.61
CA SER A 154 23.67 -19.19 18.89
C SER A 154 22.78 -18.31 19.77
N SER A 155 22.71 -17.00 19.47
CA SER A 155 21.85 -16.03 20.17
C SER A 155 20.36 -16.42 20.12
N LEU A 156 19.94 -17.06 19.04
CA LEU A 156 18.59 -17.60 18.82
C LEU A 156 18.68 -19.09 18.46
N PRO A 157 17.70 -19.92 18.83
CA PRO A 157 17.68 -21.34 18.47
C PRO A 157 17.32 -21.54 16.98
N VAL A 158 16.59 -20.61 16.38
CA VAL A 158 16.15 -20.61 14.97
C VAL A 158 16.27 -19.23 14.39
N ALA A 159 16.54 -19.14 13.08
CA ALA A 159 16.40 -17.93 12.28
C ALA A 159 15.09 -18.00 11.48
N GLU A 160 14.38 -16.90 11.40
CA GLU A 160 13.18 -16.77 10.55
C GLU A 160 13.60 -16.29 9.15
N ALA A 161 12.95 -16.82 8.12
CA ALA A 161 13.17 -16.39 6.74
C ALA A 161 11.86 -16.53 5.93
N GLU A 162 11.80 -15.86 4.79
CA GLU A 162 10.67 -15.91 3.85
C GLU A 162 11.15 -16.40 2.49
N VAL A 163 10.32 -17.18 1.80
CA VAL A 163 10.57 -17.62 0.42
C VAL A 163 10.36 -16.45 -0.53
N VAL A 164 11.42 -15.95 -1.13
CA VAL A 164 11.40 -14.82 -2.08
C VAL A 164 11.40 -15.25 -3.55
N GLY A 165 11.60 -16.56 -3.80
CA GLY A 165 11.60 -17.13 -5.15
C GLY A 165 12.01 -18.59 -5.15
N PHE A 166 12.02 -19.19 -6.35
CA PHE A 166 12.49 -20.57 -6.56
C PHE A 166 13.10 -20.74 -7.96
N SER A 167 13.95 -21.76 -8.12
CA SER A 167 14.47 -22.18 -9.41
C SER A 167 14.67 -23.70 -9.39
N GLY A 168 13.89 -24.42 -10.20
CA GLY A 168 13.85 -25.87 -10.15
C GLY A 168 13.38 -26.39 -8.79
N ASP A 169 14.21 -27.16 -8.11
CA ASP A 169 13.97 -27.72 -6.78
C ASP A 169 14.52 -26.84 -5.63
N LYS A 170 15.16 -25.72 -5.97
CA LYS A 170 15.75 -24.78 -5.02
C LYS A 170 14.79 -23.68 -4.66
N LEU A 171 14.63 -23.43 -3.36
CA LEU A 171 13.96 -22.25 -2.81
C LEU A 171 15.00 -21.18 -2.49
N PHE A 172 14.69 -19.95 -2.81
CA PHE A 172 15.44 -18.76 -2.38
C PHE A 172 14.77 -18.17 -1.15
N LEU A 173 15.51 -18.16 -0.03
CA LEU A 173 15.03 -17.68 1.26
C LEU A 173 15.75 -16.39 1.61
N MET A 174 15.02 -15.43 2.13
CA MET A 174 15.60 -14.18 2.66
C MET A 174 15.34 -14.11 4.16
N PRO A 175 16.40 -14.03 4.99
CA PRO A 175 16.25 -13.94 6.43
C PRO A 175 15.55 -12.66 6.89
N THR A 176 14.67 -12.79 7.88
CA THR A 176 14.05 -11.68 8.60
C THR A 176 14.70 -11.45 9.97
N THR A 177 15.44 -12.44 10.47
CA THR A 177 16.23 -12.36 11.70
C THR A 177 17.72 -12.61 11.42
N GLU A 178 18.55 -12.43 12.43
CA GLU A 178 19.98 -12.63 12.34
C GLU A 178 20.33 -14.11 12.06
N VAL A 179 21.29 -14.33 11.15
CA VAL A 179 21.73 -15.68 10.71
C VAL A 179 23.18 -15.99 11.11
N ILE A 180 23.73 -15.24 12.07
CA ILE A 180 25.09 -15.46 12.54
C ILE A 180 25.19 -16.88 13.14
N GLY A 181 26.23 -17.63 12.73
CA GLY A 181 26.44 -19.02 13.14
C GLY A 181 25.75 -20.07 12.25
N LEU A 182 25.08 -19.66 11.17
CA LEU A 182 24.42 -20.58 10.23
C LEU A 182 25.44 -21.59 9.65
N LEU A 183 25.07 -22.87 9.67
CA LEU A 183 25.91 -23.96 9.15
C LEU A 183 25.39 -24.50 7.80
N PRO A 184 26.30 -24.96 6.92
CA PRO A 184 25.89 -25.70 5.73
C PRO A 184 25.08 -26.95 6.11
N GLY A 185 23.98 -27.20 5.40
CA GLY A 185 23.09 -28.32 5.67
C GLY A 185 22.13 -28.12 6.84
N ALA A 186 22.05 -26.90 7.42
CA ALA A 186 21.05 -26.56 8.42
C ALA A 186 19.64 -26.92 7.96
N ARG A 187 18.82 -27.40 8.89
CA ARG A 187 17.45 -27.81 8.60
C ARG A 187 16.55 -26.60 8.44
N VAL A 188 15.68 -26.67 7.46
CA VAL A 188 14.69 -25.63 7.15
C VAL A 188 13.30 -26.24 7.34
N TYR A 189 12.48 -25.63 8.17
CA TYR A 189 11.12 -26.07 8.46
C TYR A 189 10.12 -25.02 7.99
N PRO A 190 9.01 -25.39 7.34
CA PRO A 190 7.92 -24.46 7.09
C PRO A 190 7.32 -24.02 8.43
N LEU A 191 7.02 -22.74 8.57
CA LEU A 191 6.16 -22.27 9.63
C LEU A 191 4.74 -22.75 9.27
N GLU A 192 4.09 -23.47 10.20
CA GLU A 192 2.79 -24.09 9.92
C GLU A 192 1.77 -22.99 9.55
N SER A 193 1.43 -22.94 8.28
CA SER A 193 0.36 -22.10 7.76
C SER A 193 -0.98 -22.80 7.92
N ALA A 194 -2.05 -22.03 8.11
CA ALA A 194 -3.43 -22.48 8.24
C ALA A 194 -3.89 -23.44 7.13
N PRO A 195 -4.99 -24.20 7.31
CA PRO A 195 -5.45 -25.22 6.37
C PRO A 195 -5.68 -24.69 4.96
N ILE A 196 -5.35 -25.51 3.97
CA ILE A 196 -5.36 -25.25 2.51
C ILE A 196 -6.70 -24.70 1.94
N ALA A 197 -7.74 -24.57 2.75
CA ALA A 197 -9.09 -24.19 2.30
C ALA A 197 -9.30 -22.67 2.03
N ASP A 198 -8.38 -21.81 2.46
CA ASP A 198 -8.48 -20.35 2.22
C ASP A 198 -7.41 -19.95 1.18
N PRO A 199 -7.78 -19.37 0.03
CA PRO A 199 -6.81 -18.87 -0.96
C PRO A 199 -5.83 -17.84 -0.39
N LEU A 200 -6.18 -17.17 0.72
CA LEU A 200 -5.35 -16.22 1.45
C LEU A 200 -4.63 -16.88 2.67
N ALA A 201 -4.83 -18.17 2.92
CA ALA A 201 -4.26 -18.87 4.09
C ALA A 201 -2.73 -18.92 4.09
N GLY A 202 -2.09 -18.69 2.94
CA GLY A 202 -0.63 -18.56 2.83
C GLY A 202 -0.10 -17.12 2.90
N ALA A 203 -0.99 -16.11 2.98
CA ALA A 203 -0.57 -14.73 3.09
C ALA A 203 -0.17 -14.40 4.52
N LYS A 204 0.98 -13.77 4.69
CA LYS A 204 1.42 -13.26 5.98
C LYS A 204 0.36 -12.33 6.57
N ARG A 205 -0.01 -12.57 7.83
CA ARG A 205 -1.00 -11.78 8.56
C ARG A 205 -0.29 -11.05 9.70
N LEU A 206 -0.66 -9.80 9.91
CA LEU A 206 -0.10 -8.97 10.98
C LEU A 206 -1.22 -8.31 11.79
N PRO A 207 -0.94 -7.95 13.06
CA PRO A 207 -1.93 -7.39 13.95
C PRO A 207 -2.48 -6.05 13.44
N VAL A 208 -3.79 -5.90 13.48
CA VAL A 208 -4.53 -4.65 13.18
C VAL A 208 -5.56 -4.43 14.28
N GLY A 209 -5.89 -3.18 14.57
CA GLY A 209 -6.90 -2.87 15.59
C GLY A 209 -6.74 -1.47 16.17
N TRP A 210 -7.75 -1.07 16.92
CA TRP A 210 -7.76 0.20 17.65
C TRP A 210 -6.73 0.22 18.78
N GLU A 211 -6.36 -0.94 19.30
CA GLU A 211 -5.36 -1.16 20.35
C GLU A 211 -3.95 -0.77 19.91
N LEU A 212 -3.76 -0.58 18.61
CA LEU A 212 -2.50 -0.14 18.04
C LEU A 212 -2.32 1.38 18.04
N LEU A 213 -3.37 2.15 18.32
CA LEU A 213 -3.23 3.60 18.46
C LEU A 213 -2.31 3.94 19.63
N GLY A 214 -1.41 4.87 19.41
CA GLY A 214 -0.39 5.25 20.37
C GLY A 214 0.84 4.33 20.40
N ARG A 215 0.87 3.25 19.59
CA ARG A 215 1.92 2.24 19.61
C ARG A 215 2.93 2.45 18.47
N VAL A 216 4.15 2.00 18.74
CA VAL A 216 5.25 1.93 17.79
C VAL A 216 5.63 0.47 17.58
N LEU A 217 5.53 0.00 16.35
CA LEU A 217 5.73 -1.41 16.00
C LEU A 217 6.88 -1.57 14.98
N ASP A 218 7.48 -2.74 14.95
CA ASP A 218 8.38 -3.15 13.87
C ASP A 218 7.60 -3.64 12.63
N ALA A 219 8.34 -4.02 11.60
CA ALA A 219 7.79 -4.55 10.35
C ALA A 219 7.00 -5.87 10.54
N SER A 220 7.23 -6.59 11.63
CA SER A 220 6.57 -7.86 11.97
C SER A 220 5.42 -7.69 12.98
N GLY A 221 5.04 -6.44 13.29
CA GLY A 221 3.97 -6.13 14.24
C GLY A 221 4.36 -6.27 15.71
N ARG A 222 5.66 -6.38 16.01
CA ARG A 222 6.16 -6.48 17.39
C ARG A 222 6.32 -5.07 17.97
N PRO A 223 5.88 -4.83 19.24
CA PRO A 223 6.07 -3.53 19.88
C PRO A 223 7.54 -3.15 20.06
N LEU A 224 7.88 -1.90 19.72
CA LEU A 224 9.20 -1.28 19.93
C LEU A 224 9.19 -0.26 21.07
N ASP A 225 8.02 0.14 21.54
CA ASP A 225 7.79 1.24 22.50
C ASP A 225 8.00 0.86 23.96
N GLY A 226 8.23 -0.42 24.27
CA GLY A 226 8.41 -0.89 25.64
C GLY A 226 7.12 -0.90 26.49
N LEU A 227 5.95 -0.64 25.89
CA LEU A 227 4.66 -0.59 26.61
C LEU A 227 4.02 -1.98 26.81
N GLY A 228 4.78 -3.05 26.60
CA GLY A 228 4.31 -4.42 26.77
C GLY A 228 3.60 -4.97 25.53
N PRO A 229 3.06 -6.21 25.61
CA PRO A 229 2.40 -6.87 24.50
C PRO A 229 1.17 -6.09 24.04
N LEU A 230 0.78 -6.28 22.78
CA LEU A 230 -0.47 -5.76 22.26
C LEU A 230 -1.65 -6.42 22.98
N GLY A 231 -2.78 -5.72 23.13
CA GLY A 231 -4.05 -6.30 23.55
C GLY A 231 -4.43 -7.47 22.64
N ALA A 232 -5.67 -7.82 22.49
CA ALA A 232 -6.11 -8.88 21.58
C ALA A 232 -6.42 -8.32 20.17
N PRO A 233 -5.41 -7.93 19.36
CA PRO A 233 -5.64 -7.35 18.05
C PRO A 233 -6.23 -8.40 17.10
N ALA A 234 -6.98 -7.93 16.10
CA ALA A 234 -7.32 -8.75 14.96
C ALA A 234 -6.09 -8.92 14.04
N ASP A 235 -6.08 -9.94 13.22
CA ASP A 235 -5.03 -10.15 12.21
C ASP A 235 -5.58 -9.86 10.81
N ALA A 236 -4.84 -9.09 10.03
CA ALA A 236 -5.16 -8.84 8.62
C ALA A 236 -4.01 -9.27 7.69
N PRO A 237 -4.33 -9.74 6.46
CA PRO A 237 -3.32 -10.08 5.49
C PRO A 237 -2.58 -8.82 5.03
N LEU A 238 -1.28 -8.94 4.74
CA LEU A 238 -0.48 -7.84 4.18
C LEU A 238 -0.89 -7.46 2.76
N SER A 239 -1.47 -8.39 2.02
CA SER A 239 -2.03 -8.16 0.68
C SER A 239 -3.55 -8.13 0.77
N ALA A 240 -4.15 -6.99 0.46
CA ALA A 240 -5.59 -6.87 0.31
C ALA A 240 -6.00 -6.92 -1.17
N PRO A 241 -7.20 -7.42 -1.50
CA PRO A 241 -7.73 -7.32 -2.85
C PRO A 241 -7.91 -5.84 -3.23
N VAL A 242 -7.55 -5.51 -4.47
CA VAL A 242 -7.70 -4.15 -4.98
C VAL A 242 -9.19 -3.80 -5.09
N ILE A 243 -9.56 -2.63 -4.57
CA ILE A 243 -10.92 -2.11 -4.72
C ILE A 243 -11.17 -1.82 -6.22
N ASN A 244 -12.31 -2.28 -6.74
CA ASN A 244 -12.72 -1.97 -8.10
C ASN A 244 -12.74 -0.45 -8.30
N PRO A 245 -12.02 0.12 -9.29
CA PRO A 245 -11.94 1.56 -9.50
C PRO A 245 -13.32 2.24 -9.66
N LEU A 246 -14.30 1.55 -10.22
CA LEU A 246 -15.66 2.08 -10.39
C LEU A 246 -16.46 2.18 -9.08
N ASN A 247 -16.00 1.50 -8.02
CA ASN A 247 -16.62 1.57 -6.70
C ASN A 247 -15.99 2.62 -5.80
N ARG A 248 -14.86 3.23 -6.22
CA ARG A 248 -14.19 4.27 -5.45
C ARG A 248 -14.93 5.60 -5.55
N GLU A 249 -15.10 6.26 -4.41
CA GLU A 249 -15.65 7.62 -4.37
C GLU A 249 -14.66 8.62 -4.97
N PRO A 250 -15.11 9.57 -5.81
CA PRO A 250 -14.25 10.65 -6.32
C PRO A 250 -13.73 11.56 -5.19
N ILE A 251 -12.62 12.26 -5.45
CA ILE A 251 -12.06 13.24 -4.52
C ILE A 251 -12.88 14.55 -4.63
N HIS A 252 -13.67 14.86 -3.60
CA HIS A 252 -14.56 16.04 -3.57
C HIS A 252 -14.59 16.77 -2.21
N GLN A 253 -13.85 16.27 -1.22
CA GLN A 253 -13.76 16.87 0.11
C GLN A 253 -12.33 17.28 0.42
N VAL A 254 -12.15 18.51 0.93
CA VAL A 254 -10.85 19.03 1.35
C VAL A 254 -10.36 18.27 2.59
N LEU A 255 -9.07 17.95 2.61
CA LEU A 255 -8.36 17.53 3.80
C LEU A 255 -7.49 18.69 4.31
N ASP A 256 -7.84 19.22 5.45
CA ASP A 256 -6.99 20.19 6.16
C ASP A 256 -5.76 19.48 6.74
N VAL A 257 -4.59 19.96 6.41
CA VAL A 257 -3.30 19.41 6.87
C VAL A 257 -2.56 20.36 7.83
N GLY A 258 -3.18 21.47 8.22
CA GLY A 258 -2.62 22.44 9.18
C GLY A 258 -1.46 23.27 8.65
N VAL A 259 -1.18 23.25 7.34
CA VAL A 259 -0.08 23.98 6.70
C VAL A 259 -0.64 24.97 5.69
N ARG A 260 -0.45 26.28 5.96
CA ARG A 260 -1.02 27.39 5.19
C ARG A 260 -0.74 27.31 3.70
N ALA A 261 0.52 27.13 3.33
CA ALA A 261 0.93 27.06 1.94
C ALA A 261 0.29 25.87 1.20
N ILE A 262 0.09 24.74 1.88
CA ILE A 262 -0.58 23.56 1.31
C ILE A 262 -2.08 23.82 1.23
N ASN A 263 -2.71 24.22 2.33
CA ASN A 263 -4.15 24.44 2.39
C ASN A 263 -4.63 25.45 1.34
N ALA A 264 -3.93 26.60 1.21
CA ALA A 264 -4.38 27.67 0.33
C ALA A 264 -3.89 27.56 -1.14
N LEU A 265 -2.69 27.02 -1.40
CA LEU A 265 -2.07 27.07 -2.73
C LEU A 265 -1.90 25.69 -3.39
N LEU A 266 -2.03 24.60 -2.62
CA LEU A 266 -1.85 23.21 -3.04
C LEU A 266 -2.93 22.32 -2.43
N THR A 267 -4.15 22.83 -2.28
CA THR A 267 -5.25 22.17 -1.56
C THR A 267 -5.33 20.67 -1.83
N VAL A 268 -5.32 19.90 -0.75
CA VAL A 268 -5.34 18.41 -0.78
C VAL A 268 -6.74 17.92 -0.49
N GLY A 269 -7.17 16.88 -1.19
CA GLY A 269 -8.45 16.23 -0.97
C GLY A 269 -8.36 14.93 -0.18
N ARG A 270 -9.44 14.56 0.47
CA ARG A 270 -9.58 13.24 1.11
C ARG A 270 -9.46 12.15 0.06
N GLY A 271 -8.58 11.17 0.32
CA GLY A 271 -8.28 10.10 -0.63
C GLY A 271 -7.24 10.46 -1.69
N GLN A 272 -6.62 11.65 -1.65
CA GLN A 272 -5.58 12.04 -2.58
C GLN A 272 -4.22 11.43 -2.22
N ARG A 273 -3.44 11.08 -3.23
CA ARG A 273 -2.08 10.53 -3.12
C ARG A 273 -1.07 11.61 -3.52
N MET A 274 -0.33 12.11 -2.55
CA MET A 274 0.62 13.21 -2.73
C MET A 274 2.06 12.74 -2.57
N GLY A 275 2.94 13.20 -3.44
CA GLY A 275 4.39 13.05 -3.30
C GLY A 275 4.99 14.23 -2.52
N LEU A 276 5.88 13.96 -1.58
CA LEU A 276 6.72 14.97 -0.93
C LEU A 276 8.17 14.76 -1.38
N PHE A 277 8.61 15.56 -2.32
CA PHE A 277 9.95 15.48 -2.92
C PHE A 277 10.91 16.35 -2.13
N ALA A 278 11.96 15.75 -1.62
CA ALA A 278 12.88 16.43 -0.72
C ALA A 278 14.31 15.91 -0.84
N GLY A 279 15.28 16.81 -0.83
CA GLY A 279 16.67 16.48 -0.52
C GLY A 279 16.88 16.22 0.98
N SER A 280 18.13 15.95 1.37
CA SER A 280 18.47 15.81 2.79
C SER A 280 18.53 17.18 3.48
N GLY A 281 17.98 17.29 4.70
CA GLY A 281 18.13 18.47 5.56
C GLY A 281 17.22 19.66 5.24
N VAL A 282 16.23 19.52 4.38
CA VAL A 282 15.32 20.62 3.96
C VAL A 282 14.06 20.76 4.84
N GLY A 283 13.97 20.07 5.96
CA GLY A 283 12.81 20.16 6.87
C GLY A 283 11.69 19.16 6.57
N LYS A 284 11.93 18.09 5.77
CA LYS A 284 10.97 17.04 5.41
C LYS A 284 10.23 16.47 6.64
N SER A 285 10.97 15.97 7.62
CA SER A 285 10.39 15.31 8.80
C SER A 285 9.57 16.26 9.65
N VAL A 286 10.02 17.53 9.77
CA VAL A 286 9.28 18.59 10.48
C VAL A 286 7.95 18.86 9.80
N LEU A 287 7.92 18.97 8.46
CA LEU A 287 6.68 19.17 7.71
C LEU A 287 5.71 17.99 7.86
N LEU A 288 6.22 16.75 7.75
CA LEU A 288 5.41 15.53 7.99
C LEU A 288 4.80 15.51 9.39
N GLY A 289 5.58 15.84 10.40
CA GLY A 289 5.09 15.91 11.78
C GLY A 289 4.10 17.05 12.02
N THR A 290 4.27 18.19 11.35
CA THR A 290 3.29 19.29 11.38
C THR A 290 1.96 18.83 10.78
N MET A 291 1.99 18.18 9.63
CA MET A 291 0.78 17.60 9.02
C MET A 291 0.15 16.52 9.91
N ALA A 292 0.94 15.63 10.52
CA ALA A 292 0.44 14.62 11.45
C ALA A 292 -0.26 15.23 12.68
N ARG A 293 0.30 16.29 13.26
CA ARG A 293 -0.29 16.92 14.45
C ARG A 293 -1.57 17.69 14.15
N TYR A 294 -1.63 18.37 13.03
CA TYR A 294 -2.68 19.37 12.77
C TYR A 294 -3.70 18.94 11.72
N THR A 295 -3.54 17.75 11.11
CA THR A 295 -4.53 17.24 10.17
C THR A 295 -5.89 17.01 10.82
N CYS A 296 -6.95 17.22 10.06
CA CYS A 296 -8.32 16.85 10.44
C CYS A 296 -8.63 15.36 10.20
N ALA A 297 -7.67 14.55 9.76
CA ALA A 297 -7.85 13.09 9.67
C ALA A 297 -8.08 12.46 11.05
N GLU A 298 -8.94 11.43 11.12
CA GLU A 298 -9.32 10.78 12.38
C GLU A 298 -8.21 9.86 12.91
N VAL A 299 -7.53 9.16 12.00
CA VAL A 299 -6.45 8.21 12.30
C VAL A 299 -5.24 8.53 11.43
N ILE A 300 -4.06 8.37 12.00
CA ILE A 300 -2.80 8.58 11.29
C ILE A 300 -2.01 7.27 11.30
N VAL A 301 -1.53 6.85 10.16
CA VAL A 301 -0.60 5.73 10.03
C VAL A 301 0.72 6.25 9.49
N ILE A 302 1.80 5.96 10.17
CA ILE A 302 3.13 6.46 9.82
C ILE A 302 4.05 5.27 9.57
N GLY A 303 4.52 5.13 8.34
CA GLY A 303 5.54 4.14 7.94
C GLY A 303 6.91 4.80 7.80
N LEU A 304 7.82 4.54 8.73
CA LEU A 304 9.21 5.02 8.69
C LEU A 304 10.09 3.92 8.10
N ILE A 305 10.34 4.01 6.78
CA ILE A 305 10.96 2.94 5.98
C ILE A 305 12.40 3.32 5.61
N GLY A 306 13.38 2.63 6.18
CA GLY A 306 14.79 2.82 5.86
C GLY A 306 15.40 4.13 6.40
N GLU A 307 14.74 4.78 7.35
CA GLU A 307 15.27 5.95 8.04
C GLU A 307 16.28 5.53 9.13
N ARG A 308 17.13 6.43 9.56
CA ARG A 308 18.11 6.11 10.62
C ARG A 308 17.41 5.95 11.96
N GLY A 309 17.81 4.98 12.78
CA GLY A 309 17.21 4.73 14.11
C GLY A 309 17.13 5.99 15.00
N ARG A 310 18.15 6.89 14.94
CA ARG A 310 18.11 8.18 15.64
C ARG A 310 16.98 9.08 15.13
N GLU A 311 16.80 9.16 13.82
CA GLU A 311 15.77 10.01 13.18
C GLU A 311 14.36 9.47 13.47
N VAL A 312 14.21 8.15 13.56
CA VAL A 312 12.96 7.49 13.99
C VAL A 312 12.58 7.94 15.41
N LYS A 313 13.53 7.88 16.35
CA LYS A 313 13.29 8.29 17.74
C LYS A 313 12.96 9.78 17.84
N GLU A 314 13.76 10.62 17.18
CA GLU A 314 13.56 12.08 17.15
C GLU A 314 12.18 12.45 16.57
N PHE A 315 11.76 11.76 15.50
CA PHE A 315 10.45 11.97 14.88
C PHE A 315 9.31 11.66 15.88
N ILE A 316 9.38 10.55 16.57
CA ILE A 316 8.33 10.11 17.50
C ILE A 316 8.27 11.02 18.74
N GLU A 317 9.42 11.28 19.39
CA GLU A 317 9.46 11.96 20.67
C GLU A 317 9.36 13.49 20.54
N GLN A 318 10.01 14.10 19.52
CA GLN A 318 10.14 15.56 19.44
C GLN A 318 9.22 16.16 18.39
N ILE A 319 9.05 15.49 17.24
CA ILE A 319 8.32 16.04 16.11
C ILE A 319 6.83 15.68 16.23
N LEU A 320 6.49 14.41 16.37
CA LEU A 320 5.11 13.94 16.52
C LEU A 320 4.55 14.29 17.91
N GLY A 321 5.31 13.98 18.95
CA GLY A 321 4.95 14.21 20.34
C GLY A 321 3.82 13.31 20.83
N ALA A 322 3.46 13.44 22.12
CA ALA A 322 2.47 12.57 22.75
C ALA A 322 1.06 12.73 22.15
N GLU A 323 0.63 13.95 21.83
CA GLU A 323 -0.69 14.22 21.25
C GLU A 323 -0.82 13.65 19.85
N GLY A 324 0.18 13.83 19.01
CA GLY A 324 0.19 13.26 17.66
C GLY A 324 0.26 11.73 17.70
N LEU A 325 1.07 11.17 18.60
CA LEU A 325 1.20 9.72 18.75
C LEU A 325 -0.11 9.07 19.22
N ALA A 326 -0.86 9.68 20.12
CA ALA A 326 -2.09 9.12 20.70
C ALA A 326 -3.14 8.72 19.65
N ARG A 327 -3.17 9.38 18.49
CA ARG A 327 -4.06 9.06 17.36
C ARG A 327 -3.32 8.46 16.15
N SER A 328 -2.08 8.02 16.37
CA SER A 328 -1.23 7.45 15.33
C SER A 328 -0.85 6.01 15.62
N VAL A 329 -0.59 5.24 14.56
CA VAL A 329 0.15 3.99 14.62
C VAL A 329 1.45 4.21 13.84
N VAL A 330 2.59 3.91 14.47
CA VAL A 330 3.90 4.07 13.83
C VAL A 330 4.51 2.71 13.54
N ILE A 331 4.85 2.46 12.26
CA ILE A 331 5.60 1.27 11.83
C ILE A 331 7.02 1.71 11.49
N ALA A 332 7.99 1.18 12.20
CA ALA A 332 9.39 1.54 12.02
C ALA A 332 10.21 0.36 11.49
N ALA A 333 10.84 0.57 10.33
CA ALA A 333 11.82 -0.34 9.74
C ALA A 333 13.08 0.45 9.39
N PRO A 334 14.01 0.62 10.35
CA PRO A 334 15.24 1.40 10.16
C PRO A 334 16.11 0.87 9.01
N ALA A 335 17.15 1.63 8.65
CA ALA A 335 18.02 1.32 7.51
C ALA A 335 18.87 0.04 7.70
N ASP A 336 19.07 -0.39 8.92
CA ASP A 336 19.85 -1.57 9.31
C ASP A 336 19.07 -2.89 9.26
N VAL A 337 17.73 -2.85 9.12
CA VAL A 337 16.94 -4.07 8.95
C VAL A 337 16.98 -4.59 7.50
N SER A 338 16.67 -5.88 7.33
CA SER A 338 16.70 -6.52 6.00
C SER A 338 15.81 -5.81 4.97
N PRO A 339 16.15 -5.88 3.67
CA PRO A 339 15.32 -5.30 2.61
C PRO A 339 13.89 -5.82 2.62
N LEU A 340 13.72 -7.10 2.96
CA LEU A 340 12.40 -7.72 3.06
C LEU A 340 11.54 -7.07 4.15
N LEU A 341 12.10 -6.82 5.32
CA LEU A 341 11.39 -6.13 6.42
C LEU A 341 11.05 -4.68 6.05
N ARG A 342 11.93 -3.96 5.32
CA ARG A 342 11.61 -2.62 4.82
C ARG A 342 10.42 -2.64 3.84
N MET A 343 10.37 -3.63 2.94
CA MET A 343 9.22 -3.85 2.04
C MET A 343 7.95 -4.19 2.82
N GLN A 344 8.07 -5.09 3.79
CA GLN A 344 6.97 -5.53 4.63
C GLN A 344 6.39 -4.40 5.47
N ALA A 345 7.23 -3.52 6.04
CA ALA A 345 6.78 -2.36 6.80
C ALA A 345 5.92 -1.41 5.97
N ALA A 346 6.29 -1.16 4.70
CA ALA A 346 5.47 -0.35 3.79
C ALA A 346 4.12 -1.00 3.50
N ALA A 347 4.10 -2.32 3.24
CA ALA A 347 2.87 -3.07 3.04
C ALA A 347 2.00 -3.10 4.29
N TYR A 348 2.60 -3.24 5.48
CA TYR A 348 1.92 -3.27 6.77
C TYR A 348 1.30 -1.90 7.11
N SER A 349 2.05 -0.81 6.94
CA SER A 349 1.50 0.55 7.10
C SER A 349 0.28 0.76 6.19
N THR A 350 0.33 0.26 4.96
CA THR A 350 -0.80 0.35 4.03
C THR A 350 -1.97 -0.52 4.48
N SER A 351 -1.75 -1.76 4.94
CA SER A 351 -2.81 -2.64 5.47
C SER A 351 -3.50 -2.06 6.70
N LEU A 352 -2.75 -1.41 7.60
CA LEU A 352 -3.33 -0.70 8.74
C LEU A 352 -4.22 0.45 8.29
N ALA A 353 -3.78 1.24 7.31
CA ALA A 353 -4.60 2.31 6.76
C ALA A 353 -5.87 1.77 6.08
N GLU A 354 -5.78 0.65 5.36
CA GLU A 354 -6.93 -0.05 4.77
C GLU A 354 -7.91 -0.55 5.84
N TYR A 355 -7.41 -1.13 6.93
CA TYR A 355 -8.23 -1.60 8.04
C TYR A 355 -9.10 -0.47 8.63
N PHE A 356 -8.54 0.70 8.89
CA PHE A 356 -9.30 1.85 9.41
C PHE A 356 -10.21 2.48 8.36
N ARG A 357 -9.78 2.56 7.09
CA ARG A 357 -10.64 3.00 5.97
C ARG A 357 -11.88 2.12 5.86
N ASP A 358 -11.72 0.80 5.94
CA ASP A 358 -12.82 -0.16 5.79
C ASP A 358 -13.80 -0.10 6.97
N GLN A 359 -13.40 0.53 8.07
CA GLN A 359 -14.28 0.91 9.19
C GLN A 359 -14.89 2.33 9.05
N GLY A 360 -14.83 2.91 7.86
CA GLY A 360 -15.41 4.22 7.57
C GLY A 360 -14.58 5.41 8.06
N LYS A 361 -13.30 5.23 8.41
CA LYS A 361 -12.45 6.30 8.93
C LYS A 361 -11.69 7.04 7.84
N HIS A 362 -11.47 8.33 8.07
CA HIS A 362 -10.57 9.15 7.26
C HIS A 362 -9.16 9.05 7.81
N VAL A 363 -8.31 8.36 7.06
CA VAL A 363 -6.93 8.03 7.45
C VAL A 363 -5.94 8.91 6.72
N LEU A 364 -4.96 9.45 7.44
CA LEU A 364 -3.74 10.03 6.87
C LEU A 364 -2.63 9.00 6.93
N LEU A 365 -2.13 8.55 5.78
CA LEU A 365 -0.95 7.71 5.67
C LEU A 365 0.27 8.57 5.33
N LEU A 366 1.28 8.56 6.19
CA LEU A 366 2.58 9.17 5.94
C LEU A 366 3.61 8.06 5.73
N MET A 367 4.19 7.95 4.54
CA MET A 367 5.19 6.92 4.23
C MET A 367 6.54 7.55 3.90
N ASP A 368 7.49 7.40 4.79
CA ASP A 368 8.84 7.92 4.69
C ASP A 368 9.87 6.79 4.65
N SER A 369 10.37 6.35 3.47
CA SER A 369 10.17 6.91 2.14
C SER A 369 9.88 5.84 1.07
N LEU A 370 9.19 6.26 0.02
CA LEU A 370 8.96 5.44 -1.18
C LEU A 370 10.28 5.09 -1.89
N THR A 371 11.27 6.00 -1.86
CA THR A 371 12.62 5.74 -2.38
C THR A 371 13.30 4.58 -1.66
N ARG A 372 13.19 4.50 -0.33
CA ARG A 372 13.76 3.40 0.45
C ARG A 372 13.04 2.08 0.21
N TYR A 373 11.74 2.11 0.00
CA TYR A 373 10.97 0.95 -0.47
C TYR A 373 11.48 0.46 -1.83
N ALA A 374 11.68 1.36 -2.80
CA ALA A 374 12.22 1.03 -4.11
C ALA A 374 13.65 0.45 -4.04
N MET A 375 14.50 1.01 -3.17
CA MET A 375 15.84 0.48 -2.91
C MET A 375 15.81 -0.92 -2.30
N ALA A 376 14.91 -1.18 -1.35
CA ALA A 376 14.73 -2.51 -0.77
C ALA A 376 14.31 -3.54 -1.83
N GLN A 377 13.35 -3.20 -2.69
CA GLN A 377 12.98 -4.07 -3.81
C GLN A 377 14.12 -4.30 -4.80
N ARG A 378 14.92 -3.27 -5.08
CA ARG A 378 16.12 -3.42 -5.91
C ARG A 378 17.10 -4.42 -5.31
N GLU A 379 17.39 -4.32 -4.01
CA GLU A 379 18.28 -5.24 -3.31
C GLU A 379 17.78 -6.70 -3.39
N ILE A 380 16.47 -6.92 -3.18
CA ILE A 380 15.84 -8.25 -3.28
C ILE A 380 15.93 -8.79 -4.71
N ALA A 381 15.49 -8.01 -5.68
CA ALA A 381 15.41 -8.42 -7.08
C ALA A 381 16.80 -8.76 -7.66
N LEU A 382 17.81 -7.95 -7.38
CA LEU A 382 19.19 -8.24 -7.77
C LEU A 382 19.73 -9.50 -7.09
N ALA A 383 19.39 -9.72 -5.82
CA ALA A 383 19.85 -10.91 -5.07
C ALA A 383 19.24 -12.23 -5.60
N VAL A 384 18.01 -12.19 -6.13
CA VAL A 384 17.39 -13.36 -6.78
C VAL A 384 17.75 -13.50 -8.26
N GLY A 385 18.56 -12.57 -8.82
CA GLY A 385 19.10 -12.65 -10.18
C GLY A 385 18.31 -11.89 -11.24
N GLU A 386 17.38 -11.02 -10.90
CA GLU A 386 16.72 -10.14 -11.86
C GLU A 386 17.72 -9.12 -12.41
N PRO A 387 17.83 -8.96 -13.75
CA PRO A 387 18.82 -8.04 -14.33
C PRO A 387 18.47 -6.58 -14.04
N PRO A 388 19.48 -5.72 -13.79
CA PRO A 388 19.27 -4.29 -13.63
C PRO A 388 18.87 -3.65 -14.97
N ALA A 389 18.01 -2.64 -14.91
CA ALA A 389 17.59 -1.82 -16.05
C ALA A 389 17.98 -0.34 -15.81
N THR A 390 17.03 0.56 -15.64
CA THR A 390 17.26 2.00 -15.56
C THR A 390 17.99 2.40 -14.26
N LYS A 391 19.15 3.04 -14.37
CA LYS A 391 20.02 3.45 -13.23
C LYS A 391 20.21 2.33 -12.19
N GLY A 392 20.26 1.07 -12.65
CA GLY A 392 20.47 -0.10 -11.78
C GLY A 392 19.22 -0.61 -11.04
N TYR A 393 18.05 -0.07 -11.31
CA TYR A 393 16.78 -0.60 -10.79
C TYR A 393 16.22 -1.67 -11.73
N PRO A 394 15.88 -2.88 -11.22
CA PRO A 394 15.19 -3.90 -11.99
C PRO A 394 13.76 -3.52 -12.35
N PRO A 395 13.17 -4.11 -13.43
CA PRO A 395 11.80 -3.82 -13.85
C PRO A 395 10.73 -4.05 -12.77
N SER A 396 10.92 -5.03 -11.89
CA SER A 396 10.00 -5.34 -10.79
C SER A 396 9.79 -4.17 -9.83
N VAL A 397 10.77 -3.28 -9.68
CA VAL A 397 10.65 -2.07 -8.85
C VAL A 397 9.53 -1.17 -9.39
N PHE A 398 9.54 -0.92 -10.69
CA PHE A 398 8.55 -0.05 -11.35
C PHE A 398 7.15 -0.67 -11.41
N ALA A 399 7.03 -2.00 -11.32
CA ALA A 399 5.74 -2.69 -11.20
C ALA A 399 5.18 -2.61 -9.77
N LYS A 400 6.03 -2.72 -8.74
CA LYS A 400 5.60 -2.73 -7.34
C LYS A 400 5.26 -1.34 -6.78
N LEU A 401 5.86 -0.26 -7.31
CA LEU A 401 5.55 1.10 -6.87
C LEU A 401 4.07 1.47 -7.11
N PRO A 402 3.53 1.35 -8.33
CA PRO A 402 2.10 1.61 -8.56
C PRO A 402 1.21 0.67 -7.74
N ALA A 403 1.56 -0.61 -7.63
CA ALA A 403 0.78 -1.58 -6.88
C ALA A 403 0.64 -1.21 -5.40
N LEU A 404 1.69 -0.64 -4.77
CA LEU A 404 1.62 -0.15 -3.40
C LEU A 404 0.76 1.12 -3.30
N VAL A 405 0.98 2.09 -4.19
CA VAL A 405 0.31 3.41 -4.17
C VAL A 405 -1.18 3.28 -4.47
N GLU A 406 -1.58 2.39 -5.39
CA GLU A 406 -2.98 2.18 -5.77
C GLU A 406 -3.85 1.56 -4.66
N ARG A 407 -3.26 1.00 -3.62
CA ARG A 407 -3.99 0.50 -2.43
C ARG A 407 -4.63 1.64 -1.62
N THR A 408 -4.09 2.84 -1.71
CA THR A 408 -4.61 4.03 -1.02
C THR A 408 -5.68 4.75 -1.85
N GLY A 409 -6.29 5.77 -1.29
CA GLY A 409 -7.38 6.51 -1.90
C GLY A 409 -8.72 6.31 -1.21
N ASN A 410 -9.79 6.79 -1.83
CA ASN A 410 -11.14 6.63 -1.31
C ASN A 410 -11.61 5.18 -1.33
N GLY A 411 -12.39 4.80 -0.32
CA GLY A 411 -13.21 3.61 -0.30
C GLY A 411 -14.44 3.72 -1.19
N PRO A 412 -15.41 2.78 -1.05
CA PRO A 412 -16.72 2.91 -1.67
C PRO A 412 -17.48 4.14 -1.17
N ALA A 413 -18.50 4.57 -1.92
CA ALA A 413 -19.33 5.71 -1.56
C ALA A 413 -19.89 5.61 -0.13
N GLY A 414 -19.70 6.66 0.66
CA GLY A 414 -20.06 6.70 2.08
C GLY A 414 -19.11 5.92 3.00
N GLY A 415 -18.00 5.37 2.49
CA GLY A 415 -16.97 4.69 3.24
C GLY A 415 -15.85 5.64 3.73
N GLY A 416 -14.79 5.06 4.29
CA GLY A 416 -13.59 5.80 4.69
C GLY A 416 -12.67 6.16 3.52
N SER A 417 -11.63 6.91 3.83
CA SER A 417 -10.60 7.31 2.85
C SER A 417 -9.19 7.15 3.39
N ILE A 418 -8.22 6.95 2.51
CA ILE A 418 -6.79 7.02 2.83
C ILE A 418 -6.17 8.13 1.99
N THR A 419 -5.89 9.28 2.61
CA THR A 419 -5.04 10.29 2.01
C THR A 419 -3.61 9.96 2.33
N ALA A 420 -2.76 9.87 1.32
CA ALA A 420 -1.38 9.42 1.50
C ALA A 420 -0.36 10.47 1.08
N PHE A 421 0.66 10.69 1.91
CA PHE A 421 1.86 11.43 1.56
C PHE A 421 3.05 10.47 1.49
N TYR A 422 3.58 10.30 0.30
CA TYR A 422 4.75 9.50 0.03
C TYR A 422 5.98 10.39 -0.12
N THR A 423 6.97 10.24 0.75
CA THR A 423 8.20 10.99 0.55
C THR A 423 9.05 10.32 -0.52
N VAL A 424 9.64 11.14 -1.36
CA VAL A 424 10.55 10.75 -2.43
C VAL A 424 11.86 11.51 -2.21
N LEU A 425 12.92 10.76 -1.90
CA LEU A 425 14.25 11.34 -1.70
C LEU A 425 14.91 11.55 -3.05
N THR A 426 15.29 12.79 -3.34
CA THR A 426 16.07 13.16 -4.53
C THR A 426 17.51 13.46 -4.12
N GLU A 427 18.48 12.67 -4.62
CA GLU A 427 19.89 12.93 -4.36
C GLU A 427 20.36 14.09 -5.23
N GLY A 428 20.93 15.13 -4.59
CA GLY A 428 21.51 16.28 -5.29
C GLY A 428 20.53 17.10 -6.13
N ASP A 429 19.24 17.09 -5.77
CA ASP A 429 18.15 17.72 -6.52
C ASP A 429 18.00 17.19 -7.98
N ASP A 430 18.48 15.94 -8.23
CA ASP A 430 18.36 15.27 -9.53
C ASP A 430 16.90 14.97 -9.86
N GLN A 431 16.30 15.82 -10.70
CA GLN A 431 14.93 15.62 -11.17
C GLN A 431 14.78 14.45 -12.15
N GLN A 432 15.89 13.88 -12.63
CA GLN A 432 15.93 12.74 -13.55
C GLN A 432 16.10 11.39 -12.84
N ASP A 433 15.92 11.36 -11.51
CA ASP A 433 15.87 10.11 -10.76
C ASP A 433 14.67 9.26 -11.22
N PRO A 434 14.87 8.00 -11.64
CA PRO A 434 13.79 7.17 -12.20
C PRO A 434 12.67 6.85 -11.19
N ILE A 435 12.98 6.84 -9.89
CA ILE A 435 11.98 6.65 -8.86
C ILE A 435 11.16 7.93 -8.68
N ALA A 436 11.82 9.10 -8.73
CA ALA A 436 11.14 10.38 -8.67
C ALA A 436 10.19 10.58 -9.87
N ASP A 437 10.65 10.21 -11.07
CA ASP A 437 9.83 10.31 -12.28
C ASP A 437 8.64 9.33 -12.25
N SER A 438 8.89 8.07 -11.88
CA SER A 438 7.83 7.07 -11.68
C SER A 438 6.82 7.52 -10.63
N ALA A 439 7.27 8.10 -9.50
CA ALA A 439 6.39 8.61 -8.47
C ALA A 439 5.51 9.76 -8.98
N ARG A 440 6.06 10.73 -9.74
CA ARG A 440 5.27 11.81 -10.35
C ARG A 440 4.19 11.30 -11.29
N ALA A 441 4.46 10.21 -11.99
CA ALA A 441 3.50 9.62 -12.94
C ALA A 441 2.29 8.96 -12.25
N ILE A 442 2.50 8.32 -11.09
CA ILE A 442 1.47 7.54 -10.39
C ILE A 442 0.73 8.30 -9.29
N LEU A 443 1.24 9.46 -8.85
CA LEU A 443 0.65 10.26 -7.78
C LEU A 443 -0.30 11.35 -8.32
N ASP A 444 -1.26 11.77 -7.49
CA ASP A 444 -2.26 12.79 -7.83
C ASP A 444 -1.76 14.24 -7.62
N GLY A 445 -0.49 14.40 -7.33
CA GLY A 445 0.18 15.68 -7.13
C GLY A 445 1.48 15.51 -6.36
N HIS A 446 2.22 16.61 -6.23
CA HIS A 446 3.48 16.60 -5.50
C HIS A 446 3.80 17.96 -4.89
N ILE A 447 4.50 17.91 -3.77
CA ILE A 447 5.08 19.05 -3.05
C ILE A 447 6.59 18.90 -3.14
N VAL A 448 7.28 19.91 -3.59
CA VAL A 448 8.74 19.95 -3.69
C VAL A 448 9.30 20.83 -2.57
N LEU A 449 10.24 20.31 -1.80
CA LEU A 449 11.00 21.10 -0.84
C LEU A 449 12.31 21.56 -1.47
N SER A 450 12.54 22.87 -1.41
CA SER A 450 13.71 23.52 -2.00
C SER A 450 14.84 23.68 -0.98
N ARG A 451 16.04 23.27 -1.35
CA ARG A 451 17.24 23.48 -0.53
C ARG A 451 17.57 24.98 -0.41
N SER A 452 17.42 25.75 -1.48
CA SER A 452 17.72 27.18 -1.47
C SER A 452 16.82 27.97 -0.52
N LEU A 453 15.52 27.57 -0.40
CA LEU A 453 14.61 28.14 0.58
C LEU A 453 15.02 27.76 2.01
N ALA A 454 15.40 26.51 2.25
CA ALA A 454 15.85 26.06 3.57
C ALA A 454 17.14 26.77 4.00
N GLU A 455 18.12 26.95 3.10
CA GLU A 455 19.37 27.68 3.34
C GLU A 455 19.12 29.17 3.60
N ALA A 456 18.06 29.75 3.00
CA ALA A 456 17.62 31.11 3.29
C ALA A 456 16.82 31.23 4.61
N GLY A 457 16.62 30.14 5.36
CA GLY A 457 15.84 30.16 6.60
C GLY A 457 14.32 30.24 6.37
N HIS A 458 13.84 30.01 5.14
CA HIS A 458 12.44 30.04 4.81
C HIS A 458 11.79 28.66 5.08
N TYR A 459 10.93 28.59 6.09
CA TYR A 459 10.23 27.35 6.48
C TYR A 459 8.71 27.54 6.60
N PRO A 460 7.89 26.52 6.13
CA PRO A 460 8.33 25.32 5.42
C PRO A 460 8.96 25.67 4.06
N ALA A 461 10.01 24.95 3.68
CA ALA A 461 10.78 25.23 2.46
C ALA A 461 10.08 24.74 1.19
N ILE A 462 8.77 25.00 1.06
CA ILE A 462 7.93 24.52 -0.06
C ILE A 462 8.15 25.40 -1.29
N ASP A 463 8.61 24.79 -2.36
CA ASP A 463 8.64 25.44 -3.68
C ASP A 463 7.24 25.39 -4.31
N ILE A 464 6.54 26.50 -4.25
CA ILE A 464 5.16 26.63 -4.75
C ILE A 464 5.10 26.56 -6.29
N GLU A 465 6.16 26.98 -6.99
CA GLU A 465 6.20 26.92 -8.46
C GLU A 465 6.37 25.48 -8.95
N ALA A 466 7.25 24.73 -8.31
CA ALA A 466 7.51 23.33 -8.65
C ALA A 466 6.46 22.35 -8.10
N SER A 467 5.50 22.81 -7.28
CA SER A 467 4.50 21.98 -6.61
C SER A 467 3.13 22.08 -7.27
N ILE A 468 2.40 20.95 -7.27
CA ILE A 468 1.07 20.86 -7.86
C ILE A 468 0.16 19.89 -7.10
N SER A 469 -1.11 20.26 -6.90
CA SER A 469 -2.20 19.37 -6.54
C SER A 469 -3.15 19.23 -7.73
N ARG A 470 -3.28 18.01 -8.27
CA ARG A 470 -4.16 17.76 -9.42
C ARG A 470 -5.64 17.77 -9.03
N ALA A 471 -5.96 17.42 -7.78
CA ALA A 471 -7.33 17.41 -7.28
C ALA A 471 -7.84 18.82 -6.92
N MET A 472 -6.96 19.82 -6.75
CA MET A 472 -7.33 21.14 -6.28
C MET A 472 -8.46 21.79 -7.08
N THR A 473 -8.46 21.65 -8.41
CA THR A 473 -9.49 22.22 -9.29
C THR A 473 -10.90 21.68 -9.07
N ALA A 474 -11.02 20.50 -8.49
CA ALA A 474 -12.31 19.88 -8.15
C ALA A 474 -12.74 20.16 -6.69
N LEU A 475 -11.86 20.76 -5.88
CA LEU A 475 -12.04 20.94 -4.43
C LEU A 475 -12.39 22.37 -4.03
N ILE A 476 -11.99 23.35 -4.85
CA ILE A 476 -12.11 24.78 -4.53
C ILE A 476 -12.92 25.51 -5.60
N ASP A 477 -13.46 26.66 -5.23
CA ASP A 477 -14.16 27.52 -6.15
C ASP A 477 -13.24 28.29 -7.12
N ASP A 478 -13.83 28.90 -8.14
CA ASP A 478 -13.10 29.66 -9.16
C ASP A 478 -12.37 30.90 -8.60
N ASP A 479 -12.91 31.54 -7.58
CA ASP A 479 -12.29 32.69 -6.95
C ASP A 479 -11.00 32.31 -6.23
N HIS A 480 -11.02 31.27 -5.44
CA HIS A 480 -9.84 30.74 -4.78
C HIS A 480 -8.80 30.25 -5.82
N LEU A 481 -9.24 29.54 -6.86
CA LEU A 481 -8.37 29.10 -7.94
C LEU A 481 -7.69 30.25 -8.68
N ASN A 482 -8.43 31.32 -8.97
CA ASN A 482 -7.89 32.52 -9.64
C ASN A 482 -6.86 33.24 -8.76
N ARG A 483 -7.10 33.36 -7.45
CA ARG A 483 -6.14 33.94 -6.50
C ARG A 483 -4.88 33.12 -6.36
N THR A 484 -5.01 31.80 -6.33
CA THR A 484 -3.86 30.89 -6.34
C THR A 484 -3.03 31.04 -7.61
N ARG A 485 -3.67 31.13 -8.78
CA ARG A 485 -2.99 31.40 -10.05
C ARG A 485 -2.28 32.75 -10.05
N MET A 486 -2.95 33.81 -9.55
CA MET A 486 -2.37 35.12 -9.42
C MET A 486 -1.17 35.14 -8.47
N PHE A 487 -1.25 34.45 -7.33
CA PHE A 487 -0.13 34.27 -6.40
C PHE A 487 1.07 33.65 -7.09
N LYS A 488 0.88 32.48 -7.73
CA LYS A 488 1.94 31.78 -8.46
C LYS A 488 2.54 32.62 -9.58
N GLN A 489 1.71 33.35 -10.33
CA GLN A 489 2.16 34.24 -11.41
C GLN A 489 3.06 35.36 -10.88
N MET A 490 2.67 36.02 -9.79
CA MET A 490 3.46 37.10 -9.19
C MET A 490 4.75 36.59 -8.58
N LEU A 491 4.70 35.46 -7.87
CA LEU A 491 5.88 34.84 -7.30
C LEU A 491 6.89 34.48 -8.39
N SER A 492 6.44 33.82 -9.45
CA SER A 492 7.26 33.48 -10.61
C SER A 492 7.85 34.70 -11.30
N ARG A 493 7.05 35.76 -11.48
CA ARG A 493 7.52 36.99 -12.10
C ARG A 493 8.62 37.66 -11.28
N TYR A 494 8.45 37.72 -9.96
CA TYR A 494 9.46 38.25 -9.05
C TYR A 494 10.74 37.42 -9.07
N GLN A 495 10.65 36.11 -8.94
CA GLN A 495 11.82 35.19 -8.87
C GLN A 495 12.65 35.24 -10.16
N ARG A 496 12.00 35.27 -11.34
CA ARG A 496 12.72 35.37 -12.63
C ARG A 496 13.44 36.72 -12.84
N ASN A 497 13.01 37.75 -12.16
CA ASN A 497 13.61 39.09 -12.26
C ASN A 497 14.43 39.48 -11.03
N ARG A 498 14.57 38.59 -10.06
CA ARG A 498 15.23 38.86 -8.78
C ARG A 498 16.63 39.41 -8.92
N ASP A 499 17.42 38.90 -9.85
CA ASP A 499 18.81 39.34 -10.08
C ASP A 499 18.81 40.77 -10.65
N LEU A 500 17.90 41.08 -11.59
CA LEU A 500 17.77 42.44 -12.14
C LEU A 500 17.33 43.46 -11.10
N ILE A 501 16.47 43.03 -10.16
CA ILE A 501 16.01 43.86 -9.05
C ILE A 501 17.18 44.11 -8.08
N ASN A 502 17.92 43.07 -7.71
CA ASN A 502 19.00 43.15 -6.74
C ASN A 502 20.18 44.01 -7.21
N VAL A 503 20.51 43.98 -8.51
CA VAL A 503 21.57 44.80 -9.09
C VAL A 503 21.08 46.23 -9.46
N GLY A 504 19.79 46.56 -9.20
CA GLY A 504 19.22 47.88 -9.52
C GLY A 504 19.01 48.12 -11.03
N ALA A 505 19.05 47.10 -11.87
CA ALA A 505 18.85 47.23 -13.32
C ALA A 505 17.36 47.34 -13.72
N TYR A 506 16.45 47.04 -12.80
CA TYR A 506 15.02 47.22 -13.03
C TYR A 506 14.57 48.62 -12.69
N SER A 507 13.82 49.25 -13.59
CA SER A 507 13.19 50.58 -13.35
C SER A 507 11.68 50.39 -13.22
N ALA A 508 11.11 50.89 -12.09
CA ALA A 508 9.66 50.84 -11.85
C ALA A 508 8.87 51.55 -12.98
N GLY A 509 7.67 51.08 -13.26
CA GLY A 509 6.79 51.58 -14.32
C GLY A 509 6.96 50.91 -15.68
N ARG A 510 7.94 50.02 -15.87
CA ARG A 510 8.14 49.27 -17.13
C ARG A 510 7.24 48.04 -17.27
N ASP A 511 6.96 47.37 -16.18
CA ASP A 511 6.10 46.18 -16.13
C ASP A 511 5.19 46.27 -14.91
N ALA A 512 3.93 46.62 -15.13
CA ALA A 512 2.95 46.82 -14.04
C ALA A 512 2.71 45.51 -13.21
N VAL A 513 2.88 44.34 -13.82
CA VAL A 513 2.74 43.05 -13.10
C VAL A 513 3.95 42.81 -12.21
N LEU A 514 5.16 43.13 -12.68
CA LEU A 514 6.38 43.03 -11.90
C LEU A 514 6.42 44.03 -10.76
N ASP A 515 6.01 45.32 -11.02
CA ASP A 515 5.90 46.32 -9.98
C ASP A 515 4.97 45.90 -8.84
N ARG A 516 3.81 45.34 -9.21
CA ARG A 516 2.87 44.78 -8.24
C ARG A 516 3.46 43.56 -7.50
N ALA A 517 4.18 42.69 -8.19
CA ALA A 517 4.86 41.53 -7.60
C ALA A 517 5.93 41.98 -6.59
N ILE A 518 6.74 42.99 -6.91
CA ILE A 518 7.74 43.59 -6.00
C ILE A 518 7.07 44.16 -4.75
N ALA A 519 5.98 44.92 -4.91
CA ALA A 519 5.25 45.52 -3.79
C ALA A 519 4.61 44.47 -2.86
N LEU A 520 4.12 43.35 -3.41
CA LEU A 520 3.46 42.28 -2.64
C LEU A 520 4.43 41.20 -2.11
N TYR A 521 5.64 41.10 -2.64
CA TYR A 521 6.57 40.00 -2.30
C TYR A 521 6.80 39.83 -0.79
N PRO A 522 7.04 40.88 0.01
CA PRO A 522 7.24 40.69 1.46
C PRO A 522 6.01 40.08 2.16
N ARG A 523 4.80 40.43 1.72
CA ARG A 523 3.55 39.85 2.26
C ARG A 523 3.34 38.43 1.78
N MET A 524 3.70 38.12 0.53
CA MET A 524 3.66 36.75 -0.02
C MET A 524 4.66 35.85 0.67
N GLU A 525 5.86 36.34 0.94
CA GLU A 525 6.89 35.61 1.67
C GLU A 525 6.44 35.27 3.11
N ALA A 526 5.93 36.30 3.83
CA ALA A 526 5.36 36.11 5.16
C ALA A 526 4.16 35.14 5.18
N PHE A 527 3.36 35.12 4.11
CA PHE A 527 2.25 34.16 3.95
C PHE A 527 2.76 32.70 3.82
N LEU A 528 3.87 32.47 3.11
CA LEU A 528 4.46 31.15 2.89
C LEU A 528 5.18 30.62 4.13
N GLN A 529 5.69 31.51 4.99
CA GLN A 529 6.40 31.12 6.21
C GLN A 529 5.41 30.75 7.31
N GLN A 530 5.69 29.66 8.01
CA GLN A 530 4.88 29.16 9.13
C GLN A 530 5.77 28.49 10.17
N GLY A 531 5.55 28.79 11.44
CA GLY A 531 6.23 28.13 12.55
C GLY A 531 5.82 26.66 12.67
N PHE A 532 6.75 25.79 13.02
CA PHE A 532 6.47 24.34 13.10
C PHE A 532 5.46 23.96 14.20
N ARG A 533 5.16 24.85 15.13
CA ARG A 533 4.12 24.70 16.17
C ARG A 533 2.86 25.52 15.86
N GLU A 534 2.83 26.22 14.74
CA GLU A 534 1.69 26.97 14.26
C GLU A 534 0.75 26.04 13.48
N CYS A 535 -0.54 26.06 13.83
CA CYS A 535 -1.59 25.42 13.06
C CYS A 535 -2.27 26.48 12.18
N ALA A 536 -2.32 26.23 10.88
CA ALA A 536 -3.01 27.09 9.93
C ALA A 536 -4.11 26.28 9.23
N ASN A 537 -5.33 26.39 9.73
CA ASN A 537 -6.50 25.71 9.19
C ASN A 537 -6.84 26.21 7.78
N PHE A 538 -7.64 25.42 7.05
CA PHE A 538 -7.98 25.69 5.65
C PHE A 538 -8.66 27.06 5.45
N GLU A 539 -9.76 27.31 6.14
CA GLU A 539 -10.55 28.55 5.97
C GLU A 539 -9.74 29.82 6.29
N PRO A 540 -9.07 29.94 7.46
CA PRO A 540 -8.20 31.09 7.73
C PRO A 540 -7.06 31.25 6.71
N SER A 541 -6.53 30.16 6.18
CA SER A 541 -5.48 30.21 5.16
C SER A 541 -5.98 30.81 3.84
N VAL A 542 -7.20 30.46 3.44
CA VAL A 542 -7.87 31.03 2.26
C VAL A 542 -8.22 32.51 2.48
N GLU A 543 -8.72 32.89 3.67
CA GLU A 543 -8.98 34.29 4.03
C GLU A 543 -7.71 35.14 3.95
N MET A 544 -6.59 34.62 4.48
CA MET A 544 -5.30 35.31 4.37
C MET A 544 -4.83 35.45 2.92
N LEU A 545 -5.03 34.43 2.07
CA LEU A 545 -4.75 34.54 0.63
C LEU A 545 -5.60 35.60 -0.03
N ASN A 546 -6.89 35.68 0.34
CA ASN A 546 -7.81 36.68 -0.15
C ASN A 546 -7.35 38.11 0.22
N ALA A 547 -6.92 38.30 1.46
CA ALA A 547 -6.46 39.60 1.97
C ALA A 547 -5.15 40.08 1.34
N LEU A 548 -4.36 39.20 0.69
CA LEU A 548 -3.17 39.62 -0.06
C LEU A 548 -3.50 40.43 -1.30
N PHE A 549 -4.68 40.18 -1.92
CA PHE A 549 -5.09 40.78 -3.20
C PHE A 549 -6.28 41.75 -3.08
N ALA A 550 -6.76 41.98 -1.86
CA ALA A 550 -7.83 42.93 -1.54
C ALA A 550 -7.43 44.41 -1.75
#